data_b55d0bea71eaa27e0fd181695d63fcf2
#
_entry.id   b55d0bea71eaa27e0fd181695d63fcf2
#
_cell.length_a   1.000
_cell.length_b   1.000
_cell.length_c   1.000
_cell.angle_alpha   90.00
_cell.angle_beta   90.00
_cell.angle_gamma   90.00
#
_symmetry.space_group_name_H-M   'P 1'
#
loop_
_entity.id
_entity.type
_entity.pdbx_description
1 polymer ?
#
loop_
_entity_poly.entity_id
_entity_poly.type
_entity_poly.pdbx_seq_one_letter_code
_entity_poly.pdbx_strand_id
1 'polypeptide(L)'
;MAKTESVPWFRREAVADVNGPIGPATPNGHRNSNADWEYPFPTPGRWRGKKRIPANTEKRQPWVDVDAYDAATIPPRFVKSPVPLAEFERRVLALGVEDVGVVSIHHPALAHEFREIRYVYPHARSLVVMIGEQNKASMQSRYLPTANHELYECEERLFQWGHKVIKYVNSLGGEGLTTTIGWPQEVSQRWADKIWPLSHKLVAQAAGLGIIGTSRNFLHKKYGAYCLIDTVLTNLEFADEEYAESEKPLDWNPCLECNLCVASCPTDAIKADGEFDFFACYNHTYRDSIPGFMDLVRDLSEAKPRKFEHRWSDAEIAALWQSMAFRVEYRCFNCVATCPAEIHDAFHGDREERRRYVEETLKPLTHTRREVEQHFVIDTPSARERHGIPPGRYRTPADVTKPGQTGMVRLIQLQRIRVSNIDTMMRMMPYYFRPEEAKGLDFTCQFDLSGEGGGKWVLRVADERCNVRPGIAESPDLTVRCDAALFLAVHRGETNPAKEILFGRIRLAGKKQIFLTFPRIFPMYPGESLFHRAAWHLRRAWSRFRNGRVVR
;
A
#
# COMPACT_ATOMS: atom_id res chain seq x y z
N MET A 1 -5.24 30.18 0.11
CA MET A 1 -5.71 29.33 -1.00
C MET A 1 -4.71 28.17 -1.10
N ALA A 2 -4.90 27.14 -0.29
CA ALA A 2 -4.11 25.93 -0.41
C ALA A 2 -4.73 25.09 -1.52
N LYS A 3 -3.96 24.79 -2.55
CA LYS A 3 -4.36 23.86 -3.61
C LYS A 3 -4.61 22.49 -2.94
N THR A 4 -5.84 22.04 -2.95
CA THR A 4 -6.21 20.67 -2.65
C THR A 4 -5.70 19.79 -3.80
N GLU A 5 -4.41 19.45 -3.75
CA GLU A 5 -3.89 18.38 -4.61
C GLU A 5 -4.41 17.08 -4.03
N SER A 6 -5.31 16.44 -4.76
CA SER A 6 -5.75 15.07 -4.50
C SER A 6 -4.53 14.14 -4.52
N VAL A 7 -4.05 13.76 -3.34
CA VAL A 7 -2.93 12.82 -3.24
C VAL A 7 -3.46 11.43 -3.53
N PRO A 8 -2.99 10.74 -4.56
CA PRO A 8 -3.42 9.39 -4.90
C PRO A 8 -3.12 8.42 -3.77
N TRP A 9 -3.92 7.40 -3.64
CA TRP A 9 -3.86 6.36 -2.60
C TRP A 9 -2.52 5.63 -2.55
N PHE A 10 -1.89 5.50 -3.70
CA PHE A 10 -0.47 5.21 -3.86
C PHE A 10 0.22 6.52 -4.21
N ARG A 11 1.46 6.73 -3.80
CA ARG A 11 2.28 7.85 -4.25
C ARG A 11 2.38 7.85 -5.78
N ARG A 12 1.31 8.24 -6.46
CA ARG A 12 1.27 8.32 -7.92
C ARG A 12 2.08 9.48 -8.48
N GLU A 13 2.48 10.45 -7.65
CA GLU A 13 3.44 11.43 -8.12
C GLU A 13 4.74 10.77 -8.59
N ALA A 14 5.13 9.64 -7.98
CA ALA A 14 6.23 8.83 -8.49
C ALA A 14 5.85 8.04 -9.77
N VAL A 15 4.54 7.88 -10.05
CA VAL A 15 4.02 7.11 -11.20
C VAL A 15 3.36 8.01 -12.24
N ALA A 16 2.83 9.18 -11.87
CA ALA A 16 2.11 10.08 -12.79
C ALA A 16 3.01 10.70 -13.85
N ASP A 17 4.28 10.95 -13.56
CA ASP A 17 5.26 11.40 -14.56
C ASP A 17 5.63 10.33 -15.60
N VAL A 18 5.17 9.09 -15.40
CA VAL A 18 5.36 8.01 -16.38
C VAL A 18 4.39 8.13 -17.56
N ASN A 19 3.34 8.94 -17.44
CA ASN A 19 2.37 9.22 -18.50
C ASN A 19 2.71 10.47 -19.33
N GLY A 20 3.99 10.89 -19.38
CA GLY A 20 4.46 11.71 -20.48
C GLY A 20 4.03 11.04 -21.80
N PRO A 21 3.80 11.80 -22.91
CA PRO A 21 3.30 11.24 -24.15
C PRO A 21 4.14 10.01 -24.51
N ILE A 22 3.48 8.86 -24.57
CA ILE A 22 4.08 7.61 -25.01
C ILE A 22 4.53 7.89 -26.44
N GLY A 23 5.84 8.09 -26.62
CA GLY A 23 6.40 8.16 -27.96
C GLY A 23 5.95 6.95 -28.75
N PRO A 24 5.80 7.07 -30.09
CA PRO A 24 5.31 5.97 -30.91
C PRO A 24 6.10 4.72 -30.59
N ALA A 25 5.39 3.62 -30.32
CA ALA A 25 5.98 2.33 -30.08
C ALA A 25 6.98 2.04 -31.20
N THR A 26 8.23 1.77 -30.85
CA THR A 26 9.19 1.30 -31.84
C THR A 26 8.66 0.02 -32.46
N PRO A 27 8.77 -0.19 -33.77
CA PRO A 27 8.17 -1.32 -34.47
C PRO A 27 8.64 -2.71 -33.98
N ASN A 28 9.64 -2.78 -33.11
CA ASN A 28 10.20 -3.99 -32.51
C ASN A 28 10.23 -3.93 -30.98
N GLY A 29 9.38 -3.11 -30.36
CA GLY A 29 9.23 -3.13 -28.93
C GLY A 29 8.52 -4.41 -28.50
N HIS A 30 9.28 -5.49 -28.28
CA HIS A 30 8.84 -6.57 -27.41
C HIS A 30 8.58 -5.96 -26.05
N ARG A 31 7.35 -5.54 -25.80
CA ARG A 31 6.88 -5.41 -24.44
C ARG A 31 7.07 -6.78 -23.82
N ASN A 32 7.82 -6.83 -22.73
CA ASN A 32 8.01 -8.10 -22.02
C ASN A 32 6.65 -8.75 -21.86
N SER A 33 6.45 -9.84 -22.61
CA SER A 33 5.32 -10.69 -22.36
C SER A 33 5.46 -11.16 -20.92
N ASN A 34 4.40 -11.10 -20.16
CA ASN A 34 4.37 -11.53 -18.75
C ASN A 34 4.67 -13.03 -18.57
N ALA A 35 5.33 -13.64 -19.53
CA ALA A 35 5.77 -15.04 -19.50
C ALA A 35 6.70 -15.33 -18.31
N ASP A 36 7.32 -14.28 -17.71
CA ASP A 36 8.32 -14.42 -16.66
C ASP A 36 7.83 -14.05 -15.27
N TRP A 37 6.52 -13.85 -15.05
CA TRP A 37 5.97 -13.67 -13.73
C TRP A 37 6.12 -14.96 -12.92
N GLU A 38 7.21 -15.03 -12.15
CA GLU A 38 7.27 -15.97 -11.05
C GLU A 38 6.37 -15.48 -9.94
N TYR A 39 5.57 -16.36 -9.35
CA TYR A 39 4.77 -16.08 -8.18
C TYR A 39 5.63 -15.40 -7.12
N PRO A 40 5.16 -14.36 -6.43
CA PRO A 40 5.87 -13.70 -5.36
C PRO A 40 6.11 -14.61 -4.15
N PHE A 41 5.54 -15.81 -4.15
CA PHE A 41 5.78 -16.83 -3.16
C PHE A 41 7.15 -17.47 -3.39
N PRO A 42 7.94 -17.69 -2.33
CA PRO A 42 9.19 -18.40 -2.46
C PRO A 42 8.89 -19.75 -3.11
N THR A 43 9.52 -20.02 -4.25
CA THR A 43 9.60 -21.39 -4.74
C THR A 43 10.12 -22.24 -3.59
N PRO A 44 9.46 -23.37 -3.25
CA PRO A 44 9.93 -24.22 -2.18
C PRO A 44 11.43 -24.46 -2.38
N GLY A 45 12.22 -24.16 -1.35
CA GLY A 45 13.66 -24.33 -1.38
C GLY A 45 13.98 -25.73 -1.92
N ARG A 46 15.04 -25.83 -2.69
CA ARG A 46 15.48 -27.07 -3.32
C ARG A 46 15.19 -28.28 -2.45
N TRP A 47 14.13 -28.99 -2.78
CA TRP A 47 13.98 -30.34 -2.34
C TRP A 47 15.22 -31.10 -2.80
N ARG A 48 16.06 -31.54 -1.88
CA ARG A 48 17.19 -32.43 -2.14
C ARG A 48 16.68 -33.84 -2.44
N GLY A 49 15.70 -33.95 -3.29
CA GLY A 49 15.10 -35.17 -3.78
C GLY A 49 15.18 -35.19 -5.30
N LYS A 50 15.75 -36.21 -5.82
CA LYS A 50 16.21 -36.53 -7.17
C LYS A 50 15.22 -36.42 -8.33
N LYS A 51 14.30 -35.48 -8.39
CA LYS A 51 13.63 -35.09 -9.65
C LYS A 51 13.19 -33.63 -9.50
N ARG A 52 13.75 -32.73 -10.34
CA ARG A 52 13.08 -31.48 -10.66
C ARG A 52 11.67 -31.86 -11.13
N ILE A 53 10.65 -31.42 -10.41
CA ILE A 53 9.34 -31.27 -11.02
C ILE A 53 9.60 -30.28 -12.14
N PRO A 54 9.40 -30.65 -13.42
CA PRO A 54 9.52 -29.69 -14.50
C PRO A 54 8.65 -28.50 -14.10
N ALA A 55 9.19 -27.29 -14.20
CA ALA A 55 8.39 -26.09 -14.10
C ALA A 55 7.20 -26.34 -15.01
N ASN A 56 5.99 -26.26 -14.48
CA ASN A 56 4.80 -26.54 -15.26
C ASN A 56 4.81 -25.61 -16.46
N THR A 57 5.24 -26.14 -17.60
CA THR A 57 5.29 -25.46 -18.88
C THR A 57 3.93 -25.49 -19.57
N GLU A 58 2.86 -25.87 -18.84
CA GLU A 58 1.52 -25.63 -19.33
C GLU A 58 1.43 -24.16 -19.70
N LYS A 59 1.11 -23.93 -20.96
CA LYS A 59 0.97 -22.62 -21.56
C LYS A 59 0.19 -21.75 -20.59
N ARG A 60 0.90 -20.88 -19.85
CA ARG A 60 0.26 -19.83 -19.09
C ARG A 60 -0.67 -19.12 -20.07
N GLN A 61 -1.90 -18.91 -19.69
CA GLN A 61 -2.79 -18.11 -20.52
C GLN A 61 -2.05 -16.82 -20.83
N PRO A 62 -2.04 -16.40 -22.11
CA PRO A 62 -1.37 -15.17 -22.45
C PRO A 62 -1.91 -14.08 -21.56
N TRP A 63 -1.02 -13.41 -20.90
CA TRP A 63 -1.31 -12.20 -20.14
C TRP A 63 -2.15 -11.26 -21.00
N VAL A 64 -3.28 -10.82 -20.47
CA VAL A 64 -4.06 -9.78 -21.13
C VAL A 64 -3.31 -8.47 -20.89
N ASP A 65 -2.63 -8.00 -21.91
CA ASP A 65 -2.01 -6.68 -21.89
C ASP A 65 -3.12 -5.64 -21.76
N VAL A 66 -3.24 -5.05 -20.58
CA VAL A 66 -4.22 -3.98 -20.32
C VAL A 66 -3.94 -2.79 -21.24
N ASP A 67 -2.69 -2.61 -21.69
CA ASP A 67 -2.30 -1.59 -22.65
C ASP A 67 -2.74 -1.91 -24.06
N ALA A 68 -2.77 -3.19 -24.42
CA ALA A 68 -3.29 -3.66 -25.71
C ALA A 68 -4.81 -3.82 -25.69
N TYR A 69 -5.43 -3.70 -24.52
CA TYR A 69 -6.88 -3.75 -24.38
C TYR A 69 -7.49 -2.44 -24.91
N ASP A 70 -7.65 -2.39 -26.20
CA ASP A 70 -8.32 -1.25 -26.84
C ASP A 70 -9.84 -1.39 -26.65
N ALA A 71 -10.38 -0.57 -25.78
CA ALA A 71 -11.83 -0.47 -25.59
C ALA A 71 -12.58 -0.12 -26.88
N ALA A 72 -11.90 0.45 -27.88
CA ALA A 72 -12.48 0.72 -29.20
C ALA A 72 -12.82 -0.57 -29.98
N THR A 73 -12.17 -1.71 -29.67
CA THR A 73 -12.47 -2.99 -30.29
C THR A 73 -13.72 -3.66 -29.75
N ILE A 74 -14.20 -3.22 -28.58
CA ILE A 74 -15.42 -3.76 -27.96
C ILE A 74 -16.57 -2.81 -28.24
N PRO A 75 -17.61 -3.27 -28.97
CA PRO A 75 -18.77 -2.42 -29.23
C PRO A 75 -19.37 -1.92 -27.91
N PRO A 76 -19.65 -0.63 -27.79
CA PRO A 76 -20.24 -0.08 -26.58
C PRO A 76 -21.62 -0.68 -26.35
N ARG A 77 -21.86 -1.22 -25.16
CA ARG A 77 -23.16 -1.73 -24.71
C ARG A 77 -23.64 -0.89 -23.52
N PHE A 78 -23.93 0.37 -23.77
CA PHE A 78 -24.49 1.24 -22.76
C PHE A 78 -25.97 1.48 -23.03
N VAL A 79 -26.70 1.74 -21.97
CA VAL A 79 -28.14 1.98 -21.94
C VAL A 79 -28.37 3.33 -21.26
N LYS A 80 -29.07 4.24 -21.96
CA LYS A 80 -29.55 5.47 -21.30
C LYS A 80 -30.53 5.09 -20.20
N SER A 81 -30.32 5.64 -19.01
CA SER A 81 -31.22 5.37 -17.89
C SER A 81 -32.65 5.84 -18.22
N PRO A 82 -33.66 4.98 -18.02
CA PRO A 82 -35.05 5.37 -18.20
C PRO A 82 -35.60 6.23 -17.03
N VAL A 83 -34.80 6.38 -15.97
CA VAL A 83 -35.14 7.19 -14.80
C VAL A 83 -34.07 8.25 -14.55
N PRO A 84 -34.45 9.45 -14.04
CA PRO A 84 -33.49 10.47 -13.62
C PRO A 84 -32.55 9.96 -12.54
N LEU A 85 -31.32 10.52 -12.49
CA LEU A 85 -30.29 10.15 -11.52
C LEU A 85 -30.79 10.29 -10.08
N ALA A 86 -31.43 11.39 -9.74
CA ALA A 86 -31.97 11.61 -8.39
C ALA A 86 -33.07 10.57 -8.00
N GLU A 87 -33.84 10.07 -8.96
CA GLU A 87 -34.78 8.96 -8.71
C GLU A 87 -34.01 7.65 -8.52
N PHE A 88 -33.01 7.40 -9.32
CA PHE A 88 -32.14 6.22 -9.19
C PHE A 88 -31.52 6.15 -7.79
N GLU A 89 -30.87 7.22 -7.33
CA GLU A 89 -30.25 7.30 -5.99
C GLU A 89 -31.29 7.08 -4.88
N ARG A 90 -32.45 7.72 -4.97
CA ARG A 90 -33.52 7.53 -4.00
C ARG A 90 -34.01 6.07 -3.94
N ARG A 91 -34.04 5.39 -5.08
CA ARG A 91 -34.39 3.95 -5.13
C ARG A 91 -33.30 3.08 -4.54
N VAL A 92 -32.03 3.40 -4.77
CA VAL A 92 -30.91 2.69 -4.14
C VAL A 92 -30.94 2.86 -2.62
N LEU A 93 -31.17 4.07 -2.11
CA LEU A 93 -31.35 4.30 -0.66
C LEU A 93 -32.52 3.47 -0.09
N ALA A 94 -33.60 3.35 -0.84
CA ALA A 94 -34.76 2.52 -0.42
C ALA A 94 -34.44 1.00 -0.35
N LEU A 95 -33.33 0.53 -0.91
CA LEU A 95 -32.82 -0.84 -0.74
C LEU A 95 -32.13 -1.08 0.61
N GLY A 96 -31.99 -0.02 1.41
CA GLY A 96 -31.39 -0.04 2.75
C GLY A 96 -29.93 0.44 2.79
N VAL A 97 -29.38 0.95 1.68
CA VAL A 97 -28.06 1.57 1.63
C VAL A 97 -28.06 2.85 2.48
N GLU A 98 -27.03 3.06 3.30
CA GLU A 98 -27.01 4.16 4.27
C GLU A 98 -26.66 5.51 3.63
N ASP A 99 -25.85 5.50 2.55
CA ASP A 99 -25.67 6.64 1.65
C ASP A 99 -25.19 6.15 0.28
N VAL A 100 -25.47 6.92 -0.77
CA VAL A 100 -25.15 6.58 -2.15
C VAL A 100 -24.81 7.82 -2.95
N GLY A 101 -23.90 7.65 -3.89
CA GLY A 101 -23.63 8.63 -4.94
C GLY A 101 -23.35 7.94 -6.25
N VAL A 102 -23.57 8.65 -7.34
CA VAL A 102 -23.31 8.14 -8.69
C VAL A 102 -22.40 9.12 -9.42
N VAL A 103 -21.36 8.59 -10.01
CA VAL A 103 -20.37 9.38 -10.73
C VAL A 103 -20.08 8.80 -12.11
N SER A 104 -19.87 9.67 -13.10
CA SER A 104 -19.44 9.26 -14.43
C SER A 104 -18.02 8.68 -14.39
N ILE A 105 -17.75 7.62 -15.17
CA ILE A 105 -16.36 7.12 -15.35
C ILE A 105 -15.44 8.18 -15.97
N HIS A 106 -16.00 9.22 -16.59
CA HIS A 106 -15.26 10.33 -17.19
C HIS A 106 -14.99 11.47 -16.21
N HIS A 107 -15.38 11.36 -14.95
CA HIS A 107 -15.11 12.38 -13.94
C HIS A 107 -13.60 12.66 -13.86
N PRO A 108 -13.15 13.95 -13.89
CA PRO A 108 -11.71 14.29 -13.93
C PRO A 108 -10.86 13.69 -12.82
N ALA A 109 -11.42 13.58 -11.60
CA ALA A 109 -10.74 12.96 -10.46
C ALA A 109 -10.46 11.46 -10.66
N LEU A 110 -11.17 10.80 -11.58
CA LEU A 110 -11.04 9.37 -11.89
C LEU A 110 -10.20 9.11 -13.16
N ALA A 111 -9.60 10.12 -13.75
CA ALA A 111 -8.83 9.96 -14.98
C ALA A 111 -7.73 8.89 -14.86
N HIS A 112 -7.14 8.75 -13.68
CA HIS A 112 -6.13 7.72 -13.39
C HIS A 112 -6.71 6.31 -13.21
N GLU A 113 -8.00 6.20 -12.89
CA GLU A 113 -8.70 4.92 -12.72
C GLU A 113 -9.39 4.47 -14.01
N PHE A 114 -9.58 5.37 -14.96
CA PHE A 114 -10.39 5.15 -16.17
C PHE A 114 -10.02 3.86 -16.92
N ARG A 115 -8.73 3.65 -17.11
CA ARG A 115 -8.21 2.47 -17.80
C ARG A 115 -8.52 1.18 -17.04
N GLU A 116 -8.33 1.20 -15.72
CA GLU A 116 -8.60 0.05 -14.86
C GLU A 116 -10.10 -0.26 -14.80
N ILE A 117 -10.92 0.77 -14.70
CA ILE A 117 -12.38 0.64 -14.74
C ILE A 117 -12.80 -0.06 -16.04
N ARG A 118 -12.27 0.39 -17.18
CA ARG A 118 -12.55 -0.20 -18.48
C ARG A 118 -11.99 -1.61 -18.66
N TYR A 119 -10.88 -1.92 -18.01
CA TYR A 119 -10.34 -3.28 -17.97
C TYR A 119 -11.27 -4.24 -17.21
N VAL A 120 -11.77 -3.81 -16.05
CA VAL A 120 -12.70 -4.61 -15.24
C VAL A 120 -14.06 -4.76 -15.94
N TYR A 121 -14.57 -3.65 -16.47
CA TYR A 121 -15.85 -3.64 -17.18
C TYR A 121 -15.82 -2.68 -18.38
N PRO A 122 -15.60 -3.18 -19.60
CA PRO A 122 -15.45 -2.36 -20.81
C PRO A 122 -16.64 -1.46 -21.11
N HIS A 123 -17.83 -1.87 -20.68
CA HIS A 123 -19.06 -1.15 -20.92
C HIS A 123 -19.44 -0.17 -19.80
N ALA A 124 -18.59 -0.01 -18.78
CA ALA A 124 -18.86 0.92 -17.70
C ALA A 124 -19.14 2.33 -18.21
N ARG A 125 -20.16 2.99 -17.65
CA ARG A 125 -20.55 4.37 -17.86
C ARG A 125 -20.68 5.12 -16.54
N SER A 126 -21.25 4.46 -15.54
CA SER A 126 -21.45 5.02 -14.21
C SER A 126 -20.87 4.12 -13.13
N LEU A 127 -20.47 4.74 -12.05
CA LEU A 127 -20.03 4.11 -10.83
C LEU A 127 -21.01 4.48 -9.73
N VAL A 128 -21.71 3.49 -9.21
CA VAL A 128 -22.67 3.65 -8.10
C VAL A 128 -21.93 3.28 -6.82
N VAL A 129 -21.54 4.28 -6.04
CA VAL A 129 -20.79 4.09 -4.81
C VAL A 129 -21.74 4.10 -3.62
N MET A 130 -21.59 3.11 -2.75
CA MET A 130 -22.42 2.88 -1.57
C MET A 130 -21.57 3.01 -0.30
N ILE A 131 -22.17 3.61 0.72
CA ILE A 131 -21.57 3.74 2.05
C ILE A 131 -22.28 2.78 3.00
N GLY A 132 -21.49 2.03 3.78
CA GLY A 132 -21.94 1.22 4.89
C GLY A 132 -21.39 1.78 6.20
N GLU A 133 -22.26 2.11 7.17
CA GLU A 133 -21.88 2.56 8.51
C GLU A 133 -21.26 1.40 9.31
N GLN A 134 -20.21 1.67 10.03
CA GLN A 134 -19.61 0.77 11.03
C GLN A 134 -20.00 1.23 12.44
N ASN A 135 -20.30 0.26 13.30
CA ASN A 135 -20.58 0.57 14.70
C ASN A 135 -19.35 1.14 15.40
N LYS A 136 -19.43 2.39 15.81
CA LYS A 136 -18.34 3.13 16.46
C LYS A 136 -17.81 2.41 17.70
N ALA A 137 -18.69 1.92 18.58
CA ALA A 137 -18.27 1.25 19.81
C ALA A 137 -17.48 -0.04 19.53
N SER A 138 -17.89 -0.80 18.51
CA SER A 138 -17.17 -1.99 18.06
C SER A 138 -15.78 -1.63 17.52
N MET A 139 -15.69 -0.59 16.66
CA MET A 139 -14.42 -0.12 16.10
C MET A 139 -13.48 0.47 17.18
N GLN A 140 -14.01 1.02 18.25
CA GLN A 140 -13.28 1.56 19.40
C GLN A 140 -12.97 0.51 20.47
N SER A 141 -13.49 -0.70 20.36
CA SER A 141 -13.26 -1.76 21.35
C SER A 141 -11.76 -2.02 21.56
N ARG A 142 -11.37 -2.27 22.81
CA ARG A 142 -10.02 -2.75 23.16
C ARG A 142 -9.78 -4.18 22.70
N TYR A 143 -10.86 -4.93 22.47
CA TYR A 143 -10.79 -6.30 22.00
C TYR A 143 -10.84 -6.31 20.48
N LEU A 144 -9.68 -6.44 19.86
CA LEU A 144 -9.47 -6.33 18.41
C LEU A 144 -10.40 -7.23 17.57
N PRO A 145 -10.72 -8.49 17.97
CA PRO A 145 -11.67 -9.31 17.23
C PRO A 145 -13.07 -8.68 17.09
N THR A 146 -13.50 -7.85 18.05
CA THR A 146 -14.79 -7.13 17.92
C THR A 146 -14.77 -6.12 16.76
N ALA A 147 -13.66 -5.38 16.60
CA ALA A 147 -13.53 -4.45 15.48
C ALA A 147 -13.42 -5.19 14.13
N ASN A 148 -12.73 -6.33 14.10
CA ASN A 148 -12.69 -7.20 12.92
C ASN A 148 -14.08 -7.75 12.56
N HIS A 149 -14.84 -8.18 13.56
CA HIS A 149 -16.20 -8.66 13.33
C HIS A 149 -17.08 -7.56 12.73
N GLU A 150 -17.04 -6.35 13.27
CA GLU A 150 -17.77 -5.19 12.72
C GLU A 150 -17.38 -4.88 11.28
N LEU A 151 -16.08 -4.94 10.98
CA LEU A 151 -15.59 -4.76 9.61
C LEU A 151 -16.29 -5.73 8.65
N TYR A 152 -16.34 -7.02 9.02
CA TYR A 152 -16.93 -8.06 8.18
C TYR A 152 -18.44 -7.95 8.05
N GLU A 153 -19.14 -7.62 9.12
CA GLU A 153 -20.58 -7.43 9.05
C GLU A 153 -20.96 -6.26 8.14
N CYS A 154 -20.18 -5.17 8.19
CA CYS A 154 -20.36 -4.05 7.29
C CYS A 154 -20.03 -4.42 5.84
N GLU A 155 -18.95 -5.16 5.60
CA GLU A 155 -18.57 -5.66 4.27
C GLU A 155 -19.65 -6.58 3.68
N GLU A 156 -20.21 -7.48 4.49
CA GLU A 156 -21.28 -8.39 4.07
C GLU A 156 -22.55 -7.63 3.68
N ARG A 157 -22.95 -6.61 4.47
CA ARG A 157 -24.07 -5.74 4.11
C ARG A 157 -23.86 -5.05 2.77
N LEU A 158 -22.65 -4.51 2.54
CA LEU A 158 -22.30 -3.86 1.28
C LEU A 158 -22.41 -4.83 0.10
N PHE A 159 -21.91 -6.05 0.22
CA PHE A 159 -22.05 -7.07 -0.83
C PHE A 159 -23.51 -7.38 -1.14
N GLN A 160 -24.34 -7.52 -0.11
CA GLN A 160 -25.78 -7.77 -0.31
C GLN A 160 -26.45 -6.58 -0.98
N TRP A 161 -26.11 -5.36 -0.61
CA TRP A 161 -26.64 -4.15 -1.26
C TRP A 161 -26.16 -4.05 -2.70
N GLY A 162 -24.89 -4.33 -2.98
CA GLY A 162 -24.37 -4.35 -4.33
C GLY A 162 -25.15 -5.27 -5.25
N HIS A 163 -25.50 -6.48 -4.79
CA HIS A 163 -26.36 -7.39 -5.55
C HIS A 163 -27.79 -6.86 -5.73
N LYS A 164 -28.38 -6.17 -4.74
CA LYS A 164 -29.69 -5.55 -4.90
C LYS A 164 -29.66 -4.42 -5.91
N VAL A 165 -28.59 -3.59 -5.88
CA VAL A 165 -28.38 -2.50 -6.85
C VAL A 165 -28.23 -3.07 -8.26
N ILE A 166 -27.45 -4.13 -8.45
CA ILE A 166 -27.34 -4.80 -9.76
C ILE A 166 -28.70 -5.30 -10.26
N LYS A 167 -29.49 -5.92 -9.40
CA LYS A 167 -30.86 -6.35 -9.79
C LYS A 167 -31.73 -5.16 -10.20
N TYR A 168 -31.60 -4.02 -9.51
CA TYR A 168 -32.33 -2.82 -9.89
C TYR A 168 -31.83 -2.28 -11.24
N VAL A 169 -30.52 -2.17 -11.44
CA VAL A 169 -29.90 -1.83 -12.73
C VAL A 169 -30.42 -2.72 -13.86
N ASN A 170 -30.46 -4.04 -13.64
CA ASN A 170 -30.95 -4.99 -14.63
C ASN A 170 -32.44 -4.77 -14.95
N SER A 171 -33.27 -4.37 -13.96
CA SER A 171 -34.68 -4.05 -14.19
C SER A 171 -34.88 -2.80 -15.04
N LEU A 172 -33.89 -1.93 -15.11
CA LEU A 172 -33.86 -0.75 -15.98
C LEU A 172 -33.28 -1.04 -17.39
N GLY A 173 -32.95 -2.31 -17.68
CA GLY A 173 -32.36 -2.73 -18.95
C GLY A 173 -30.83 -2.59 -19.00
N GLY A 174 -30.19 -2.16 -17.93
CA GLY A 174 -28.73 -2.08 -17.80
C GLY A 174 -28.11 -3.39 -17.33
N GLU A 175 -26.80 -3.38 -17.21
CA GLU A 175 -25.97 -4.42 -16.63
C GLU A 175 -25.04 -3.79 -15.59
N GLY A 176 -24.64 -4.56 -14.58
CA GLY A 176 -23.69 -4.09 -13.58
C GLY A 176 -22.94 -5.22 -12.92
N LEU A 177 -21.81 -4.87 -12.31
CA LEU A 177 -21.02 -5.77 -11.48
C LEU A 177 -20.45 -5.03 -10.27
N THR A 178 -20.16 -5.77 -9.19
CA THR A 178 -19.35 -5.30 -8.07
C THR A 178 -17.90 -5.70 -8.25
N THR A 179 -17.00 -4.97 -7.59
CA THR A 179 -15.61 -5.37 -7.45
C THR A 179 -15.35 -5.82 -6.00
N THR A 180 -14.11 -6.15 -5.68
CA THR A 180 -13.76 -6.52 -4.31
C THR A 180 -13.50 -5.28 -3.47
N ILE A 181 -14.05 -5.22 -2.26
CA ILE A 181 -13.76 -4.14 -1.29
C ILE A 181 -12.33 -4.27 -0.77
N GLY A 182 -11.92 -5.46 -0.35
CA GLY A 182 -10.60 -5.74 0.18
C GLY A 182 -10.01 -7.05 -0.33
N TRP A 183 -10.79 -8.11 -0.36
CA TRP A 183 -10.38 -9.46 -0.74
C TRP A 183 -11.42 -10.09 -1.68
N PRO A 184 -11.00 -10.98 -2.62
CA PRO A 184 -9.61 -11.32 -2.95
C PRO A 184 -8.87 -10.19 -3.67
N GLN A 185 -7.54 -10.17 -3.53
CA GLN A 185 -6.65 -9.25 -4.25
C GLN A 185 -6.11 -9.92 -5.51
N GLU A 186 -5.87 -9.15 -6.56
CA GLU A 186 -5.18 -9.64 -7.74
C GLU A 186 -3.67 -9.72 -7.49
N VAL A 187 -3.19 -10.90 -7.18
CA VAL A 187 -1.78 -11.14 -6.83
C VAL A 187 -1.03 -11.98 -7.85
N SER A 188 -1.75 -12.63 -8.77
CA SER A 188 -1.15 -13.53 -9.76
C SER A 188 -0.49 -12.79 -10.91
N GLN A 189 -1.05 -11.67 -11.29
CA GLN A 189 -0.66 -10.93 -12.48
C GLN A 189 -0.09 -9.55 -12.17
N ARG A 190 -0.63 -8.85 -11.17
CA ARG A 190 -0.35 -7.43 -10.91
C ARG A 190 0.21 -7.18 -9.52
N TRP A 191 0.75 -8.22 -8.90
CA TRP A 191 1.33 -8.09 -7.57
C TRP A 191 2.31 -6.94 -7.47
N ALA A 192 2.10 -6.17 -6.42
CA ALA A 192 2.87 -5.01 -6.03
C ALA A 192 2.73 -3.77 -6.93
N ASP A 193 1.95 -3.82 -8.01
CA ASP A 193 1.60 -2.63 -8.77
C ASP A 193 0.20 -2.14 -8.36
N LYS A 194 -0.84 -2.83 -8.79
CA LYS A 194 -2.21 -2.48 -8.42
C LYS A 194 -3.02 -3.73 -8.12
N ILE A 195 -3.12 -4.07 -6.83
CA ILE A 195 -3.79 -5.29 -6.35
C ILE A 195 -5.31 -5.15 -6.22
N TRP A 196 -5.82 -3.92 -6.28
CA TRP A 196 -7.26 -3.63 -6.36
C TRP A 196 -7.58 -2.98 -7.70
N PRO A 197 -8.63 -3.43 -8.37
CA PRO A 197 -8.96 -2.90 -9.69
C PRO A 197 -9.52 -1.48 -9.66
N LEU A 198 -10.08 -1.06 -8.52
CA LEU A 198 -10.74 0.23 -8.35
C LEU A 198 -10.44 0.82 -6.97
N SER A 199 -10.20 2.11 -6.93
CA SER A 199 -10.13 2.86 -5.66
C SER A 199 -11.52 3.36 -5.26
N HIS A 200 -12.25 2.57 -4.48
CA HIS A 200 -13.58 2.96 -3.96
C HIS A 200 -13.57 4.32 -3.25
N LYS A 201 -12.48 4.65 -2.55
CA LYS A 201 -12.31 5.94 -1.86
C LYS A 201 -12.28 7.13 -2.81
N LEU A 202 -11.60 6.99 -3.96
CA LEU A 202 -11.58 8.03 -4.98
C LEU A 202 -12.95 8.20 -5.62
N VAL A 203 -13.67 7.10 -5.87
CA VAL A 203 -15.03 7.15 -6.40
C VAL A 203 -15.96 7.86 -5.41
N ALA A 204 -15.90 7.51 -4.13
CA ALA A 204 -16.74 8.14 -3.09
C ALA A 204 -16.42 9.62 -2.92
N GLN A 205 -15.13 10.01 -3.03
CA GLN A 205 -14.74 11.42 -3.01
C GLN A 205 -15.21 12.16 -4.25
N ALA A 206 -15.10 11.55 -5.44
CA ALA A 206 -15.60 12.13 -6.69
C ALA A 206 -17.13 12.30 -6.65
N ALA A 207 -17.86 11.36 -6.04
CA ALA A 207 -19.30 11.45 -5.82
C ALA A 207 -19.72 12.46 -4.72
N GLY A 208 -18.77 13.18 -4.11
CA GLY A 208 -19.09 14.19 -3.09
C GLY A 208 -19.55 13.66 -1.74
N LEU A 209 -19.38 12.35 -1.44
CA LEU A 209 -19.83 11.73 -0.19
C LEU A 209 -18.89 11.99 0.99
N GLY A 210 -17.69 12.45 0.73
CA GLY A 210 -16.68 12.72 1.76
C GLY A 210 -15.31 12.99 1.17
N ILE A 211 -14.28 12.87 2.01
CA ILE A 211 -12.88 13.12 1.60
C ILE A 211 -11.96 11.97 2.02
N ILE A 212 -10.82 11.86 1.37
CA ILE A 212 -9.72 11.02 1.84
C ILE A 212 -8.92 11.84 2.85
N GLY A 213 -8.97 11.44 4.12
CA GLY A 213 -8.29 12.16 5.20
C GLY A 213 -6.79 11.87 5.30
N THR A 214 -6.12 12.53 6.24
CA THR A 214 -4.68 12.36 6.53
C THR A 214 -4.31 10.89 6.81
N SER A 215 -5.20 10.12 7.42
CA SER A 215 -5.02 8.68 7.68
C SER A 215 -5.11 7.80 6.43
N ARG A 216 -5.41 8.37 5.27
CA ARG A 216 -5.75 7.64 4.04
C ARG A 216 -7.05 6.82 4.14
N ASN A 217 -7.79 6.93 5.23
CA ASN A 217 -9.16 6.46 5.28
C ASN A 217 -10.08 7.47 4.60
N PHE A 218 -11.16 6.97 4.02
CA PHE A 218 -12.25 7.83 3.59
C PHE A 218 -12.99 8.31 4.82
N LEU A 219 -13.35 9.59 4.82
CA LEU A 219 -14.11 10.25 5.87
C LEU A 219 -15.44 10.70 5.28
N HIS A 220 -16.49 10.05 5.73
CA HIS A 220 -17.84 10.41 5.35
C HIS A 220 -18.34 11.56 6.24
N LYS A 221 -19.11 12.50 5.70
CA LYS A 221 -19.55 13.68 6.45
C LYS A 221 -20.34 13.33 7.70
N LYS A 222 -21.21 12.29 7.61
CA LYS A 222 -22.05 11.84 8.73
C LYS A 222 -21.35 10.81 9.63
N TYR A 223 -20.61 9.87 9.04
CA TYR A 223 -20.07 8.72 9.77
C TYR A 223 -18.55 8.84 10.06
N GLY A 224 -17.91 9.91 9.61
CA GLY A 224 -16.47 10.07 9.79
C GLY A 224 -15.69 8.91 9.17
N ALA A 225 -14.75 8.36 9.93
CA ALA A 225 -13.95 7.21 9.53
C ALA A 225 -14.66 5.85 9.76
N TYR A 226 -15.84 5.86 10.38
CA TYR A 226 -16.60 4.65 10.72
C TYR A 226 -17.51 4.24 9.56
N CYS A 227 -16.91 4.01 8.41
CA CYS A 227 -17.63 3.57 7.23
C CYS A 227 -16.76 2.71 6.31
N LEU A 228 -17.40 1.81 5.57
CA LEU A 228 -16.85 1.12 4.42
C LEU A 228 -17.54 1.57 3.14
N ILE A 229 -16.91 1.24 2.02
CA ILE A 229 -17.34 1.69 0.70
C ILE A 229 -17.33 0.50 -0.24
N ASP A 230 -18.39 0.36 -1.03
CA ASP A 230 -18.43 -0.54 -2.19
C ASP A 230 -18.89 0.24 -3.43
N THR A 231 -18.61 -0.29 -4.61
CA THR A 231 -18.94 0.36 -5.87
C THR A 231 -19.46 -0.66 -6.87
N VAL A 232 -20.63 -0.39 -7.41
CA VAL A 232 -21.17 -1.11 -8.57
C VAL A 232 -20.79 -0.35 -9.84
N LEU A 233 -20.15 -1.06 -10.76
CA LEU A 233 -19.90 -0.57 -12.12
C LEU A 233 -21.11 -0.91 -12.97
N THR A 234 -21.61 0.04 -13.74
CA THR A 234 -22.78 -0.19 -14.60
C THR A 234 -22.64 0.47 -15.98
N ASN A 235 -23.33 -0.12 -16.96
CA ASN A 235 -23.45 0.46 -18.30
C ASN A 235 -24.65 1.41 -18.44
N LEU A 236 -25.35 1.72 -17.36
CA LEU A 236 -26.34 2.79 -17.35
C LEU A 236 -25.65 4.13 -17.49
N GLU A 237 -26.16 4.98 -18.37
CA GLU A 237 -25.71 6.33 -18.62
C GLU A 237 -26.81 7.32 -18.23
N PHE A 238 -26.45 8.32 -17.45
CA PHE A 238 -27.31 9.45 -17.10
C PHE A 238 -26.90 10.69 -17.90
N ALA A 239 -27.67 11.74 -17.84
CA ALA A 239 -27.31 12.99 -18.52
C ALA A 239 -26.14 13.70 -17.81
N ASP A 240 -25.28 14.39 -18.58
CA ASP A 240 -24.09 15.05 -18.02
C ASP A 240 -24.44 16.10 -16.94
N GLU A 241 -25.57 16.79 -17.12
CA GLU A 241 -26.07 17.79 -16.17
C GLU A 241 -26.46 17.14 -14.82
N GLU A 242 -27.00 15.93 -14.85
CA GLU A 242 -27.39 15.18 -13.65
C GLU A 242 -26.16 14.74 -12.83
N TYR A 243 -25.07 14.29 -13.49
CA TYR A 243 -23.81 14.02 -12.82
C TYR A 243 -23.24 15.30 -12.18
N ALA A 244 -23.23 16.41 -12.91
CA ALA A 244 -22.70 17.67 -12.41
C ALA A 244 -23.44 18.19 -11.17
N GLU A 245 -24.71 17.87 -11.01
CA GLU A 245 -25.49 18.20 -9.81
C GLU A 245 -25.14 17.33 -8.61
N SER A 246 -24.82 16.04 -8.82
CA SER A 246 -24.48 15.11 -7.76
C SER A 246 -23.00 15.20 -7.32
N GLU A 247 -22.12 15.60 -8.23
CA GLU A 247 -20.66 15.61 -8.05
C GLU A 247 -20.11 16.90 -7.39
N LYS A 248 -20.91 17.61 -6.60
CA LYS A 248 -20.47 18.87 -5.95
C LYS A 248 -19.32 18.63 -5.00
N PRO A 249 -18.19 19.37 -5.16
CA PRO A 249 -17.09 19.28 -4.21
C PRO A 249 -17.55 19.60 -2.78
N LEU A 250 -17.14 18.77 -1.84
CA LEU A 250 -17.40 19.02 -0.42
C LEU A 250 -16.43 20.08 0.09
N ASP A 251 -16.96 21.22 0.53
CA ASP A 251 -16.19 22.23 1.28
C ASP A 251 -16.16 21.82 2.77
N TRP A 252 -15.49 20.70 3.06
CA TRP A 252 -15.41 20.14 4.39
C TRP A 252 -14.08 19.41 4.57
N ASN A 253 -13.28 19.77 5.57
CA ASN A 253 -12.02 19.12 5.89
C ASN A 253 -11.79 19.01 7.39
N PRO A 254 -12.19 17.92 8.04
CA PRO A 254 -12.03 17.71 9.47
C PRO A 254 -10.57 17.42 9.89
N CYS A 255 -9.66 17.23 8.93
CA CYS A 255 -8.26 16.89 9.22
C CYS A 255 -7.39 18.11 9.55
N LEU A 256 -7.87 19.33 9.28
CA LEU A 256 -7.10 20.53 9.56
C LEU A 256 -6.73 20.60 11.07
N GLU A 257 -5.44 20.70 11.34
CA GLU A 257 -4.87 20.82 12.70
C GLU A 257 -5.18 19.63 13.64
N CYS A 258 -5.70 18.48 13.14
CA CYS A 258 -6.15 17.38 14.01
C CYS A 258 -5.01 16.45 14.45
N ASN A 259 -4.29 15.84 13.51
CA ASN A 259 -3.14 14.93 13.72
C ASN A 259 -3.31 13.75 14.70
N LEU A 260 -4.53 13.40 15.15
CA LEU A 260 -4.76 12.29 16.07
C LEU A 260 -4.38 10.93 15.47
N CYS A 261 -4.69 10.72 14.21
CA CYS A 261 -4.31 9.50 13.50
C CYS A 261 -2.79 9.36 13.36
N VAL A 262 -2.07 10.48 13.23
CA VAL A 262 -0.59 10.51 13.25
C VAL A 262 -0.08 10.05 14.60
N ALA A 263 -0.58 10.66 15.67
CA ALA A 263 -0.18 10.33 17.04
C ALA A 263 -0.53 8.89 17.45
N SER A 264 -1.61 8.34 16.91
CA SER A 264 -2.07 6.98 17.23
C SER A 264 -1.41 5.88 16.39
N CYS A 265 -0.72 6.22 15.30
CA CYS A 265 -0.13 5.24 14.41
C CYS A 265 1.06 4.51 15.08
N PRO A 266 0.98 3.19 15.31
CA PRO A 266 2.04 2.47 16.02
C PRO A 266 3.31 2.29 15.18
N THR A 267 3.20 2.39 13.87
CA THR A 267 4.32 2.22 12.93
C THR A 267 4.80 3.52 12.31
N ASP A 268 4.21 4.66 12.72
CA ASP A 268 4.42 5.99 12.11
C ASP A 268 4.24 6.01 10.59
N ALA A 269 3.35 5.19 10.08
CA ALA A 269 3.03 5.15 8.66
C ALA A 269 2.33 6.43 8.19
N ILE A 270 1.62 7.13 9.08
CA ILE A 270 0.89 8.36 8.80
C ILE A 270 1.74 9.54 9.24
N LYS A 271 2.01 10.49 8.34
CA LYS A 271 2.77 11.70 8.62
C LYS A 271 1.87 12.93 8.66
N ALA A 272 2.28 13.94 9.43
CA ALA A 272 1.51 15.18 9.60
C ALA A 272 1.42 16.02 8.31
N ASP A 273 2.40 15.88 7.42
CA ASP A 273 2.44 16.53 6.10
C ASP A 273 1.58 15.82 5.04
N GLY A 274 0.89 14.72 5.42
CA GLY A 274 0.06 13.92 4.54
C GLY A 274 0.79 12.79 3.82
N GLU A 275 2.10 12.62 4.04
CA GLU A 275 2.84 11.47 3.53
C GLU A 275 2.39 10.18 4.24
N PHE A 276 2.43 9.06 3.51
CA PHE A 276 1.97 7.77 4.01
C PHE A 276 2.91 6.63 3.61
N ASP A 277 3.47 5.95 4.59
CA ASP A 277 4.24 4.73 4.37
C ASP A 277 3.32 3.52 4.30
N PHE A 278 2.94 3.17 3.07
CA PHE A 278 2.05 2.03 2.81
C PHE A 278 2.60 0.73 3.38
N PHE A 279 3.90 0.44 3.20
CA PHE A 279 4.47 -0.82 3.66
C PHE A 279 4.60 -0.90 5.18
N ALA A 280 4.87 0.21 5.86
CA ALA A 280 4.85 0.23 7.32
C ALA A 280 3.45 -0.11 7.85
N CYS A 281 2.41 0.50 7.28
CA CYS A 281 1.02 0.18 7.62
C CYS A 281 0.66 -1.26 7.23
N TYR A 282 0.94 -1.66 5.99
CA TYR A 282 0.56 -2.96 5.43
C TYR A 282 1.17 -4.13 6.22
N ASN A 283 2.48 -4.08 6.50
CA ASN A 283 3.15 -5.14 7.24
C ASN A 283 2.67 -5.30 8.69
N HIS A 284 2.15 -4.24 9.29
CA HIS A 284 1.56 -4.31 10.63
C HIS A 284 0.09 -4.72 10.59
N THR A 285 -0.72 -4.02 9.79
CA THR A 285 -2.17 -4.22 9.73
C THR A 285 -2.53 -5.61 9.22
N TYR A 286 -1.83 -6.08 8.18
CA TYR A 286 -2.08 -7.40 7.58
C TYR A 286 -1.12 -8.48 8.08
N ARG A 287 -0.52 -8.31 9.26
CA ARG A 287 0.45 -9.27 9.81
C ARG A 287 -0.07 -10.69 9.89
N ASP A 288 -1.34 -10.87 10.22
CA ASP A 288 -1.97 -12.18 10.34
C ASP A 288 -2.51 -12.72 9.00
N SER A 289 -2.12 -12.13 7.89
CA SER A 289 -2.46 -12.58 6.54
C SER A 289 -1.22 -12.67 5.63
N ILE A 290 -1.24 -12.08 4.43
CA ILE A 290 -0.17 -12.25 3.43
C ILE A 290 1.24 -11.96 3.98
N PRO A 291 1.55 -10.81 4.61
CA PRO A 291 2.91 -10.55 5.07
C PRO A 291 3.41 -11.57 6.08
N GLY A 292 2.56 -11.91 7.07
CA GLY A 292 2.94 -12.88 8.09
C GLY A 292 3.07 -14.30 7.55
N PHE A 293 2.13 -14.71 6.69
CA PHE A 293 2.19 -16.03 6.07
C PHE A 293 3.45 -16.20 5.20
N MET A 294 3.79 -15.19 4.41
CA MET A 294 5.01 -15.23 3.59
C MET A 294 6.28 -15.28 4.45
N ASP A 295 6.31 -14.56 5.57
CA ASP A 295 7.42 -14.62 6.53
C ASP A 295 7.51 -16.00 7.19
N LEU A 296 6.36 -16.58 7.59
CA LEU A 296 6.29 -17.93 8.16
C LEU A 296 6.86 -18.97 7.20
N VAL A 297 6.40 -18.96 5.93
CA VAL A 297 6.89 -19.90 4.90
C VAL A 297 8.39 -19.73 4.67
N ARG A 298 8.89 -18.50 4.65
CA ARG A 298 10.32 -18.21 4.50
C ARG A 298 11.11 -18.73 5.68
N ASP A 299 10.66 -18.46 6.88
CA ASP A 299 11.35 -18.89 8.09
C ASP A 299 11.33 -20.42 8.24
N LEU A 300 10.26 -21.11 7.85
CA LEU A 300 10.21 -22.57 7.78
C LEU A 300 11.23 -23.14 6.78
N SER A 301 11.40 -22.47 5.61
CA SER A 301 12.31 -22.94 4.57
C SER A 301 13.79 -22.67 4.87
N GLU A 302 14.10 -21.62 5.61
CA GLU A 302 15.47 -21.12 5.83
C GLU A 302 16.02 -21.40 7.24
N ALA A 303 15.15 -21.57 8.23
CA ALA A 303 15.56 -21.70 9.62
C ALA A 303 15.95 -23.12 10.02
N LYS A 304 16.97 -23.22 10.86
CA LYS A 304 17.18 -24.45 11.64
C LYS A 304 16.04 -24.57 12.69
N PRO A 305 15.56 -25.80 13.05
CA PRO A 305 14.41 -25.99 13.95
C PRO A 305 14.44 -25.11 15.21
N ARG A 306 15.53 -25.13 15.97
CA ARG A 306 15.70 -24.30 17.17
C ARG A 306 15.61 -22.79 16.95
N LYS A 307 15.87 -22.30 15.73
CA LYS A 307 15.76 -20.88 15.40
C LYS A 307 14.33 -20.50 14.99
N PHE A 308 13.56 -21.45 14.50
CA PHE A 308 12.16 -21.25 14.17
C PHE A 308 11.31 -21.06 15.43
N GLU A 309 11.44 -21.92 16.43
CA GLU A 309 10.72 -21.85 17.71
C GLU A 309 10.89 -20.49 18.43
N HIS A 310 12.00 -19.80 18.21
CA HIS A 310 12.25 -18.46 18.76
C HIS A 310 11.72 -17.30 17.92
N ARG A 311 11.25 -17.58 16.70
CA ARG A 311 10.76 -16.53 15.78
C ARG A 311 9.25 -16.42 15.76
N TRP A 312 8.56 -17.52 15.97
CA TRP A 312 7.11 -17.62 15.89
C TRP A 312 6.56 -18.22 17.17
N SER A 313 5.62 -17.55 17.78
CA SER A 313 4.85 -18.09 18.88
C SER A 313 3.65 -18.89 18.35
N ASP A 314 3.17 -19.85 19.16
CA ASP A 314 1.95 -20.59 18.84
C ASP A 314 0.76 -19.65 18.60
N ALA A 315 0.68 -18.54 19.35
CA ALA A 315 -0.36 -17.54 19.20
C ALA A 315 -0.32 -16.84 17.82
N GLU A 316 0.87 -16.52 17.31
CA GLU A 316 1.02 -15.93 15.98
C GLU A 316 0.65 -16.92 14.88
N ILE A 317 1.04 -18.18 15.04
CA ILE A 317 0.68 -19.25 14.10
C ILE A 317 -0.83 -19.49 14.12
N ALA A 318 -1.44 -19.50 15.31
CA ALA A 318 -2.89 -19.62 15.46
C ALA A 318 -3.65 -18.44 14.86
N ALA A 319 -3.16 -17.21 15.02
CA ALA A 319 -3.74 -16.02 14.39
C ALA A 319 -3.68 -16.10 12.86
N LEU A 320 -2.54 -16.51 12.30
CA LEU A 320 -2.41 -16.75 10.86
C LEU A 320 -3.40 -17.82 10.37
N TRP A 321 -3.53 -18.92 11.12
CA TRP A 321 -4.47 -19.98 10.77
C TRP A 321 -5.93 -19.47 10.78
N GLN A 322 -6.33 -18.71 11.80
CA GLN A 322 -7.66 -18.13 11.90
C GLN A 322 -7.94 -17.20 10.72
N SER A 323 -6.98 -16.33 10.39
CA SER A 323 -7.08 -15.41 9.29
C SER A 323 -7.25 -16.12 7.92
N MET A 324 -6.59 -17.27 7.73
CA MET A 324 -6.72 -18.07 6.51
C MET A 324 -7.98 -18.94 6.49
N ALA A 325 -8.43 -19.44 7.65
CA ALA A 325 -9.54 -20.40 7.73
C ALA A 325 -10.91 -19.71 7.76
N PHE A 326 -11.00 -18.52 8.33
CA PHE A 326 -12.28 -17.83 8.53
C PHE A 326 -12.39 -16.54 7.74
N ARG A 327 -11.63 -15.52 8.08
CA ARG A 327 -11.53 -14.25 7.34
C ARG A 327 -10.25 -13.54 7.73
N VAL A 328 -9.72 -12.69 6.84
CA VAL A 328 -8.50 -11.93 7.06
C VAL A 328 -8.60 -11.03 8.28
N GLU A 329 -7.80 -11.25 9.29
CA GLU A 329 -7.74 -10.39 10.47
C GLU A 329 -6.82 -9.20 10.28
N TYR A 330 -7.32 -8.01 10.62
CA TYR A 330 -6.58 -6.76 10.65
C TYR A 330 -6.11 -6.49 12.07
N ARG A 331 -4.82 -6.27 12.25
CA ARG A 331 -4.23 -6.00 13.58
C ARG A 331 -4.36 -4.56 14.03
N CYS A 332 -4.81 -3.66 13.18
CA CYS A 332 -4.80 -2.25 13.55
C CYS A 332 -5.99 -1.49 12.99
N PHE A 333 -6.72 -0.84 13.88
CA PHE A 333 -7.77 0.14 13.59
C PHE A 333 -7.53 1.47 14.30
N ASN A 334 -6.32 1.76 14.81
CA ASN A 334 -6.08 2.90 15.67
C ASN A 334 -6.44 4.23 15.02
N CYS A 335 -6.09 4.42 13.75
CA CYS A 335 -6.42 5.64 13.02
C CYS A 335 -7.94 5.82 12.79
N VAL A 336 -8.71 4.74 12.70
CA VAL A 336 -10.17 4.78 12.62
C VAL A 336 -10.75 5.07 14.01
N ALA A 337 -10.35 4.28 15.01
CA ALA A 337 -10.88 4.37 16.37
C ALA A 337 -10.69 5.74 17.03
N THR A 338 -9.67 6.50 16.64
CA THR A 338 -9.36 7.82 17.18
C THR A 338 -9.81 9.00 16.32
N CYS A 339 -10.46 8.72 15.19
CA CYS A 339 -10.87 9.78 14.28
C CYS A 339 -12.15 10.48 14.81
N PRO A 340 -12.13 11.79 15.03
CA PRO A 340 -13.30 12.54 15.50
C PRO A 340 -14.09 13.17 14.35
N ALA A 341 -13.92 12.69 13.11
CA ALA A 341 -14.48 13.37 11.93
C ALA A 341 -16.01 13.42 11.94
N GLU A 342 -16.70 12.40 12.48
CA GLU A 342 -18.17 12.34 12.54
C GLU A 342 -18.79 13.38 13.46
N ILE A 343 -18.03 13.88 14.41
CA ILE A 343 -18.49 14.90 15.36
C ILE A 343 -17.90 16.28 15.07
N HIS A 344 -17.19 16.43 13.95
CA HIS A 344 -16.55 17.70 13.60
C HIS A 344 -17.57 18.84 13.54
N ASP A 345 -18.73 18.60 12.94
CA ASP A 345 -19.78 19.59 12.80
C ASP A 345 -20.54 19.83 14.12
N ALA A 346 -20.57 18.85 15.03
CA ALA A 346 -21.23 18.99 16.32
C ALA A 346 -20.55 20.02 17.21
N PHE A 347 -19.24 20.22 17.06
CA PHE A 347 -18.50 21.21 17.82
C PHE A 347 -18.59 22.62 17.22
N HIS A 348 -19.17 22.82 16.05
CA HIS A 348 -19.43 24.11 15.37
C HIS A 348 -18.34 25.19 15.56
N GLY A 349 -17.07 24.78 15.53
CA GLY A 349 -15.95 25.69 15.78
C GLY A 349 -15.59 25.88 17.26
N ASP A 350 -16.26 25.23 18.19
CA ASP A 350 -15.84 25.19 19.59
C ASP A 350 -14.59 24.30 19.76
N ARG A 351 -13.44 24.98 19.61
CA ARG A 351 -12.13 24.32 19.72
C ARG A 351 -11.87 23.77 21.12
N GLU A 352 -12.45 24.36 22.15
CA GLU A 352 -12.23 23.94 23.53
C GLU A 352 -13.00 22.67 23.85
N GLU A 353 -14.26 22.58 23.44
CA GLU A 353 -15.06 21.37 23.59
C GLU A 353 -14.50 20.19 22.80
N ARG A 354 -14.08 20.45 21.55
CA ARG A 354 -13.38 19.43 20.74
C ARG A 354 -12.10 18.96 21.42
N ARG A 355 -11.28 19.89 21.93
CA ARG A 355 -10.04 19.58 22.64
C ARG A 355 -10.33 18.73 23.89
N ARG A 356 -11.34 19.10 24.68
CA ARG A 356 -11.75 18.35 25.86
C ARG A 356 -12.18 16.93 25.51
N TYR A 357 -13.04 16.74 24.49
CA TYR A 357 -13.43 15.41 24.00
C TYR A 357 -12.24 14.57 23.57
N VAL A 358 -11.30 15.16 22.85
CA VAL A 358 -10.08 14.49 22.42
C VAL A 358 -9.23 14.06 23.63
N GLU A 359 -9.01 14.95 24.60
CA GLU A 359 -8.18 14.66 25.78
C GLU A 359 -8.85 13.64 26.71
N GLU A 360 -10.14 13.79 26.97
CA GLU A 360 -10.85 12.99 27.96
C GLU A 360 -11.36 11.65 27.40
N THR A 361 -11.64 11.56 26.11
CA THR A 361 -12.26 10.37 25.50
C THR A 361 -11.33 9.64 24.54
N LEU A 362 -10.78 10.34 23.54
CA LEU A 362 -10.05 9.67 22.46
C LEU A 362 -8.62 9.31 22.82
N LYS A 363 -7.88 10.19 23.47
CA LYS A 363 -6.49 9.90 23.88
C LYS A 363 -6.37 8.71 24.86
N PRO A 364 -7.19 8.62 25.91
CA PRO A 364 -7.15 7.47 26.81
C PRO A 364 -7.42 6.15 26.08
N LEU A 365 -8.37 6.15 25.13
CA LEU A 365 -8.67 4.98 24.31
C LEU A 365 -7.48 4.54 23.47
N THR A 366 -6.83 5.48 22.79
CA THR A 366 -5.64 5.25 21.96
C THR A 366 -4.47 4.74 22.79
N HIS A 367 -4.22 5.40 23.93
CA HIS A 367 -3.12 5.04 24.82
C HIS A 367 -3.26 3.61 25.32
N THR A 368 -4.46 3.21 25.74
CA THR A 368 -4.72 1.86 26.24
C THR A 368 -4.50 0.78 25.17
N ARG A 369 -4.90 1.05 23.91
CA ARG A 369 -4.62 0.11 22.81
C ARG A 369 -3.13 -0.04 22.57
N ARG A 370 -2.38 1.07 22.51
CA ARG A 370 -0.92 1.05 22.29
C ARG A 370 -0.15 0.28 23.36
N GLU A 371 -0.66 0.22 24.58
CA GLU A 371 0.01 -0.44 25.69
C GLU A 371 -0.14 -1.97 25.70
N VAL A 372 -1.20 -2.49 25.10
CA VAL A 372 -1.51 -3.94 25.16
C VAL A 372 -1.29 -4.67 23.83
N GLU A 373 -1.10 -3.94 22.73
CA GLU A 373 -0.96 -4.54 21.41
C GLU A 373 0.50 -4.79 21.04
N GLN A 374 0.77 -5.90 20.39
CA GLN A 374 2.06 -6.16 19.76
C GLN A 374 2.17 -5.42 18.44
N HIS A 375 3.17 -4.55 18.31
CA HIS A 375 3.41 -3.76 17.11
C HIS A 375 4.52 -4.38 16.26
N PHE A 376 4.25 -4.60 14.98
CA PHE A 376 5.21 -5.09 14.01
C PHE A 376 5.78 -3.91 13.21
N VAL A 377 7.05 -3.60 13.45
CA VAL A 377 7.72 -2.43 12.88
C VAL A 377 8.85 -2.90 11.98
N ILE A 378 8.93 -2.32 10.79
CA ILE A 378 10.03 -2.64 9.86
C ILE A 378 11.35 -2.23 10.48
N ASP A 379 12.31 -3.15 10.49
CA ASP A 379 13.63 -2.97 11.10
C ASP A 379 14.49 -1.98 10.29
N THR A 380 14.48 -0.73 10.73
CA THR A 380 15.34 0.35 10.22
C THR A 380 16.11 0.99 11.37
N PRO A 381 17.24 1.68 11.09
CA PRO A 381 17.96 2.43 12.13
C PRO A 381 17.09 3.44 12.87
N SER A 382 16.26 4.20 12.16
CA SER A 382 15.35 5.17 12.76
C SER A 382 14.24 4.53 13.58
N ALA A 383 13.67 3.40 13.14
CA ALA A 383 12.70 2.64 13.91
C ALA A 383 13.31 2.12 15.22
N ARG A 384 14.54 1.61 15.17
CA ARG A 384 15.27 1.17 16.36
C ARG A 384 15.53 2.32 17.33
N GLU A 385 15.96 3.46 16.82
CA GLU A 385 16.21 4.66 17.62
C GLU A 385 14.93 5.13 18.32
N ARG A 386 13.84 5.28 17.57
CA ARG A 386 12.53 5.69 18.05
C ARG A 386 12.00 4.80 19.17
N HIS A 387 12.11 3.50 19.00
CA HIS A 387 11.67 2.53 19.98
C HIS A 387 12.72 2.23 21.06
N GLY A 388 13.88 2.93 21.04
CA GLY A 388 14.99 2.73 21.97
C GLY A 388 15.53 1.31 21.97
N ILE A 389 15.49 0.64 20.81
CA ILE A 389 15.96 -0.71 20.63
C ILE A 389 17.45 -0.64 20.28
N PRO A 390 18.33 -1.21 21.13
CA PRO A 390 19.75 -1.22 20.82
C PRO A 390 20.02 -2.04 19.56
N PRO A 391 21.18 -1.84 18.91
CA PRO A 391 21.56 -2.68 17.79
C PRO A 391 21.83 -4.11 18.25
N GLY A 392 21.32 -5.06 17.50
CA GLY A 392 21.51 -6.47 17.79
C GLY A 392 20.43 -7.33 17.13
N ARG A 393 20.58 -8.64 17.24
CA ARG A 393 19.53 -9.59 16.89
C ARG A 393 18.73 -9.90 18.13
N TYR A 394 17.44 -9.66 18.07
CA TYR A 394 16.50 -10.05 19.11
C TYR A 394 15.99 -11.45 18.81
N ARG A 395 15.90 -12.26 19.84
CA ARG A 395 15.49 -13.67 19.74
C ARG A 395 14.00 -13.85 19.99
N THR A 396 13.44 -12.97 20.82
CA THR A 396 12.02 -13.01 21.21
C THR A 396 11.42 -11.62 21.22
N PRO A 397 10.09 -11.47 21.14
CA PRO A 397 9.42 -10.19 21.31
C PRO A 397 9.73 -9.52 22.67
N ALA A 398 9.92 -10.30 23.72
CA ALA A 398 10.27 -9.79 25.05
C ALA A 398 11.62 -9.05 25.08
N ASP A 399 12.55 -9.42 24.20
CA ASP A 399 13.87 -8.79 24.10
C ASP A 399 13.81 -7.32 23.66
N VAL A 400 12.69 -6.87 23.11
CA VAL A 400 12.50 -5.51 22.58
C VAL A 400 11.49 -4.71 23.38
N THR A 401 10.88 -5.29 24.42
CA THR A 401 9.96 -4.59 25.31
C THR A 401 10.74 -3.64 26.23
N LYS A 402 10.35 -2.38 26.25
CA LYS A 402 10.95 -1.43 27.19
C LYS A 402 10.45 -1.67 28.61
N PRO A 403 11.31 -1.54 29.63
CA PRO A 403 10.87 -1.53 31.01
C PRO A 403 9.76 -0.48 31.23
N GLY A 404 8.65 -0.88 31.83
CA GLY A 404 7.51 -0.02 32.10
C GLY A 404 6.55 0.20 30.91
N GLN A 405 6.78 -0.43 29.77
CA GLN A 405 5.83 -0.48 28.66
C GLN A 405 5.12 -1.84 28.62
N THR A 406 3.82 -1.81 28.45
CA THR A 406 2.99 -3.03 28.32
C THR A 406 2.89 -3.50 26.85
N GLY A 407 3.05 -2.58 25.90
CA GLY A 407 3.09 -2.89 24.47
C GLY A 407 4.45 -3.44 24.03
N MET A 408 4.43 -4.47 23.19
CA MET A 408 5.63 -5.08 22.60
C MET A 408 5.85 -4.58 21.18
N VAL A 409 7.07 -4.13 20.91
CA VAL A 409 7.50 -3.84 19.53
C VAL A 409 8.32 -5.02 19.03
N ARG A 410 7.89 -5.61 17.93
CA ARG A 410 8.64 -6.63 17.21
C ARG A 410 9.19 -6.06 15.92
N LEU A 411 10.51 -6.09 15.77
CA LEU A 411 11.14 -5.73 14.52
C LEU A 411 10.99 -6.87 13.51
N ILE A 412 10.42 -6.54 12.38
CA ILE A 412 10.25 -7.46 11.24
C ILE A 412 11.09 -6.99 10.06
N GLN A 413 11.48 -7.93 9.22
CA GLN A 413 12.09 -7.57 7.94
C GLN A 413 11.00 -7.13 6.97
N LEU A 414 11.29 -6.09 6.17
CA LEU A 414 10.42 -5.73 5.08
C LEU A 414 10.24 -6.93 4.14
N GLN A 415 8.99 -7.23 3.83
CA GLN A 415 8.65 -8.29 2.91
C GLN A 415 9.36 -8.07 1.57
N ARG A 416 10.16 -9.05 1.14
CA ARG A 416 10.81 -9.01 -0.15
C ARG A 416 9.88 -9.62 -1.19
N ILE A 417 9.41 -8.78 -2.08
CA ILE A 417 8.69 -9.23 -3.26
C ILE A 417 9.74 -9.69 -4.28
N ARG A 418 9.69 -10.96 -4.67
CA ARG A 418 10.53 -11.49 -5.73
C ARG A 418 9.94 -11.09 -7.07
N VAL A 419 10.40 -9.98 -7.60
CA VAL A 419 10.02 -9.54 -8.94
C VAL A 419 10.84 -10.27 -10.00
N SER A 420 10.20 -10.57 -11.13
CA SER A 420 10.81 -11.30 -12.25
C SER A 420 11.33 -10.37 -13.36
N ASN A 421 10.88 -9.13 -13.40
CA ASN A 421 11.24 -8.17 -14.44
C ASN A 421 11.72 -6.83 -13.88
N ILE A 422 12.50 -6.13 -14.68
CA ILE A 422 13.12 -4.84 -14.30
C ILE A 422 12.08 -3.73 -14.15
N ASP A 423 11.07 -3.69 -15.01
CA ASP A 423 10.05 -2.63 -14.98
C ASP A 423 9.33 -2.62 -13.63
N THR A 424 8.79 -3.78 -13.22
CA THR A 424 8.17 -3.91 -11.89
C THR A 424 9.15 -3.58 -10.76
N MET A 425 10.39 -4.05 -10.88
CA MET A 425 11.42 -3.79 -9.88
C MET A 425 11.66 -2.28 -9.70
N MET A 426 11.86 -1.57 -10.78
CA MET A 426 12.16 -0.14 -10.74
C MET A 426 10.96 0.67 -10.23
N ARG A 427 9.75 0.34 -10.66
CA ARG A 427 8.51 0.97 -10.19
C ARG A 427 8.25 0.72 -8.71
N MET A 428 8.73 -0.40 -8.17
CA MET A 428 8.60 -0.73 -6.75
C MET A 428 9.59 0.03 -5.86
N MET A 429 10.69 0.55 -6.38
CA MET A 429 11.71 1.22 -5.56
C MET A 429 11.16 2.37 -4.70
N PRO A 430 10.30 3.28 -5.21
CA PRO A 430 9.73 4.34 -4.39
C PRO A 430 8.93 3.84 -3.18
N TYR A 431 8.26 2.69 -3.30
CA TYR A 431 7.49 2.10 -2.18
C TYR A 431 8.37 1.52 -1.07
N TYR A 432 9.59 1.10 -1.42
CA TYR A 432 10.58 0.62 -0.45
C TYR A 432 11.45 1.75 0.11
N PHE A 433 11.34 2.93 -0.45
CA PHE A 433 12.13 4.08 -0.03
C PHE A 433 11.80 4.50 1.40
N ARG A 434 12.84 4.87 2.16
CA ARG A 434 12.73 5.33 3.55
C ARG A 434 13.12 6.80 3.62
N PRO A 435 12.14 7.71 3.65
CA PRO A 435 12.38 9.14 3.70
C PRO A 435 13.27 9.54 4.88
N GLU A 436 13.00 8.98 6.06
CA GLU A 436 13.72 9.27 7.29
C GLU A 436 15.20 8.89 7.25
N GLU A 437 15.56 7.91 6.41
CA GLU A 437 16.95 7.48 6.20
C GLU A 437 17.65 8.26 5.07
N ALA A 438 16.90 9.05 4.32
CA ALA A 438 17.38 9.83 3.19
C ALA A 438 17.64 11.30 3.53
N LYS A 439 17.53 11.70 4.79
CA LYS A 439 17.73 13.07 5.26
C LYS A 439 19.04 13.66 4.76
N GLY A 440 18.96 14.81 4.06
CA GLY A 440 20.11 15.50 3.49
C GLY A 440 20.75 14.80 2.29
N LEU A 441 20.12 13.76 1.72
CA LEU A 441 20.55 13.18 0.47
C LEU A 441 19.89 13.90 -0.70
N ASP A 442 20.73 14.26 -1.67
CA ASP A 442 20.32 14.85 -2.95
C ASP A 442 21.21 14.24 -4.04
N PHE A 443 20.63 13.38 -4.90
CA PHE A 443 21.39 12.75 -5.99
C PHE A 443 20.48 12.20 -7.09
N THR A 444 21.08 12.06 -8.28
CA THR A 444 20.48 11.36 -9.43
C THR A 444 21.30 10.13 -9.75
N CYS A 445 20.66 8.97 -9.82
CA CYS A 445 21.28 7.71 -10.23
C CYS A 445 20.72 7.24 -11.57
N GLN A 446 21.63 6.94 -12.51
CA GLN A 446 21.30 6.30 -13.78
C GLN A 446 21.53 4.79 -13.66
N PHE A 447 20.56 3.99 -14.06
CA PHE A 447 20.71 2.57 -14.26
C PHE A 447 20.74 2.27 -15.77
N ASP A 448 21.82 1.66 -16.23
CA ASP A 448 21.96 1.15 -17.59
C ASP A 448 21.98 -0.38 -17.50
N LEU A 449 20.82 -1.00 -17.66
CA LEU A 449 20.63 -2.44 -17.50
C LEU A 449 20.59 -3.09 -18.89
N SER A 450 21.62 -3.89 -19.20
CA SER A 450 21.75 -4.60 -20.47
C SER A 450 21.08 -5.98 -20.43
N GLY A 451 20.87 -6.59 -21.59
CA GLY A 451 20.26 -7.93 -21.71
C GLY A 451 18.74 -7.89 -21.85
N GLU A 452 18.15 -9.08 -21.89
CA GLU A 452 16.72 -9.25 -22.05
C GLU A 452 15.96 -8.60 -20.87
N GLY A 453 14.90 -7.86 -21.18
CA GLY A 453 14.11 -7.13 -20.19
C GLY A 453 14.86 -5.97 -19.49
N GLY A 454 16.05 -5.62 -19.95
CA GLY A 454 16.81 -4.48 -19.45
C GLY A 454 16.20 -3.15 -19.83
N GLY A 455 16.98 -2.07 -19.67
CA GLY A 455 16.52 -0.74 -20.01
C GLY A 455 17.34 0.35 -19.32
N LYS A 456 16.98 1.60 -19.59
CA LYS A 456 17.59 2.76 -18.95
C LYS A 456 16.61 3.41 -18.01
N TRP A 457 17.03 3.63 -16.77
CA TRP A 457 16.17 4.14 -15.72
C TRP A 457 16.88 5.24 -14.94
N VAL A 458 16.13 6.25 -14.56
CA VAL A 458 16.60 7.34 -13.72
C VAL A 458 15.93 7.24 -12.36
N LEU A 459 16.73 7.23 -11.30
CA LEU A 459 16.28 7.34 -9.93
C LEU A 459 16.74 8.69 -9.39
N ARG A 460 15.82 9.50 -8.88
CA ARG A 460 16.10 10.78 -8.24
C ARG A 460 15.71 10.71 -6.78
N VAL A 461 16.63 11.05 -5.90
CA VAL A 461 16.38 11.26 -4.46
C VAL A 461 16.67 12.71 -4.15
N ALA A 462 15.69 13.43 -3.65
CA ALA A 462 15.80 14.82 -3.18
C ALA A 462 14.66 15.11 -2.21
N ASP A 463 14.88 16.02 -1.28
CA ASP A 463 13.86 16.47 -0.32
C ASP A 463 13.12 15.32 0.38
N GLU A 464 13.89 14.29 0.76
CA GLU A 464 13.36 13.07 1.38
C GLU A 464 12.34 12.31 0.51
N ARG A 465 12.38 12.52 -0.82
CA ARG A 465 11.51 11.87 -1.82
C ARG A 465 12.33 11.05 -2.80
N CYS A 466 11.71 9.99 -3.31
CA CYS A 466 12.28 9.14 -4.35
C CYS A 466 11.35 9.10 -5.56
N ASN A 467 11.89 9.40 -6.72
CA ASN A 467 11.21 9.27 -8.00
C ASN A 467 12.01 8.33 -8.92
N VAL A 468 11.32 7.45 -9.64
CA VAL A 468 11.91 6.54 -10.61
C VAL A 468 11.14 6.63 -11.92
N ARG A 469 11.87 6.80 -13.02
CA ARG A 469 11.30 6.86 -14.35
C ARG A 469 12.19 6.18 -15.39
N PRO A 470 11.64 5.64 -16.47
CA PRO A 470 12.44 5.23 -17.62
C PRO A 470 13.11 6.44 -18.27
N GLY A 471 14.27 6.23 -18.88
CA GLY A 471 14.98 7.26 -19.64
C GLY A 471 16.44 7.44 -19.26
N ILE A 472 17.02 8.54 -19.68
CA ILE A 472 18.43 8.90 -19.49
C ILE A 472 18.48 10.21 -18.70
N ALA A 473 19.34 10.25 -17.68
CA ALA A 473 19.66 11.47 -16.95
C ALA A 473 20.72 12.26 -17.70
N GLU A 474 20.57 13.59 -17.78
CA GLU A 474 21.55 14.47 -18.42
C GLU A 474 22.88 14.49 -17.65
N SER A 475 22.83 14.50 -16.33
CA SER A 475 24.01 14.59 -15.47
C SER A 475 23.82 13.74 -14.20
N PRO A 476 23.97 12.40 -14.30
CA PRO A 476 23.81 11.54 -13.13
C PRO A 476 25.01 11.62 -12.18
N ASP A 477 24.74 11.71 -10.89
CA ASP A 477 25.78 11.65 -9.85
C ASP A 477 26.41 10.26 -9.76
N LEU A 478 25.61 9.21 -10.03
CA LEU A 478 26.01 7.82 -10.07
C LEU A 478 25.41 7.13 -11.29
N THR A 479 26.21 6.34 -11.98
CA THR A 479 25.73 5.42 -13.01
C THR A 479 26.04 3.99 -12.59
N VAL A 480 25.00 3.13 -12.60
CA VAL A 480 25.09 1.68 -12.34
C VAL A 480 24.88 0.96 -13.66
N ARG A 481 25.86 0.16 -14.08
CA ARG A 481 25.79 -0.65 -15.30
C ARG A 481 25.94 -2.12 -14.96
N CYS A 482 24.99 -2.93 -15.35
CA CYS A 482 25.04 -4.40 -15.23
C CYS A 482 24.04 -5.06 -16.16
N ASP A 483 24.09 -6.38 -16.21
CA ASP A 483 23.06 -7.18 -16.85
C ASP A 483 21.77 -7.17 -16.02
N ALA A 484 20.61 -7.17 -16.69
CA ALA A 484 19.29 -7.13 -16.06
C ALA A 484 19.02 -8.36 -15.17
N ALA A 485 19.38 -9.55 -15.64
CA ALA A 485 19.22 -10.77 -14.84
C ALA A 485 20.11 -10.74 -13.60
N LEU A 486 21.33 -10.18 -13.70
CA LEU A 486 22.21 -9.98 -12.56
C LEU A 486 21.61 -8.97 -11.56
N PHE A 487 21.03 -7.88 -12.05
CA PHE A 487 20.38 -6.88 -11.20
C PHE A 487 19.23 -7.50 -10.40
N LEU A 488 18.37 -8.28 -11.05
CA LEU A 488 17.30 -9.03 -10.39
C LEU A 488 17.83 -10.07 -9.40
N ALA A 489 18.91 -10.79 -9.74
CA ALA A 489 19.55 -11.74 -8.83
C ALA A 489 20.08 -11.09 -7.55
N VAL A 490 20.64 -9.87 -7.66
CA VAL A 490 21.03 -9.06 -6.50
C VAL A 490 19.82 -8.73 -5.62
N HIS A 491 18.72 -8.29 -6.23
CA HIS A 491 17.49 -7.97 -5.50
C HIS A 491 16.87 -9.19 -4.82
N ARG A 492 16.89 -10.33 -5.48
CA ARG A 492 16.40 -11.61 -4.93
C ARG A 492 17.31 -12.17 -3.83
N GLY A 493 18.49 -11.53 -3.60
CA GLY A 493 19.48 -12.01 -2.64
C GLY A 493 20.22 -13.28 -3.08
N GLU A 494 20.16 -13.63 -4.34
CA GLU A 494 20.83 -14.79 -4.94
C GLU A 494 22.34 -14.57 -5.07
N THR A 495 22.76 -13.30 -5.15
CA THR A 495 24.16 -12.91 -5.18
C THR A 495 24.41 -11.63 -4.35
N ASN A 496 25.66 -11.36 -4.03
CA ASN A 496 26.07 -10.21 -3.24
C ASN A 496 26.56 -9.08 -4.15
N PRO A 497 25.95 -7.87 -4.10
CA PRO A 497 26.36 -6.76 -4.97
C PRO A 497 27.83 -6.37 -4.82
N ALA A 498 28.41 -6.44 -3.62
CA ALA A 498 29.83 -6.14 -3.41
C ALA A 498 30.75 -7.12 -4.15
N LYS A 499 30.37 -8.40 -4.17
CA LYS A 499 31.07 -9.45 -4.94
C LYS A 499 30.98 -9.14 -6.44
N GLU A 500 29.80 -8.78 -6.93
CA GLU A 500 29.57 -8.50 -8.34
C GLU A 500 30.31 -7.25 -8.83
N ILE A 501 30.44 -6.25 -7.95
CA ILE A 501 31.27 -5.05 -8.20
C ILE A 501 32.74 -5.43 -8.25
N LEU A 502 33.23 -6.24 -7.31
CA LEU A 502 34.62 -6.68 -7.28
C LEU A 502 35.02 -7.45 -8.55
N PHE A 503 34.13 -8.27 -9.07
CA PHE A 503 34.33 -9.01 -10.32
C PHE A 503 34.01 -8.19 -11.59
N GLY A 504 33.71 -6.90 -11.46
CA GLY A 504 33.43 -6.01 -12.60
C GLY A 504 32.12 -6.30 -13.35
N ARG A 505 31.26 -7.18 -12.83
CA ARG A 505 29.94 -7.49 -13.41
C ARG A 505 28.92 -6.39 -13.13
N ILE A 506 29.07 -5.68 -12.00
CA ILE A 506 28.39 -4.40 -11.74
C ILE A 506 29.44 -3.31 -11.81
N ARG A 507 29.24 -2.35 -12.70
CA ARG A 507 30.16 -1.23 -12.90
C ARG A 507 29.52 0.05 -12.39
N LEU A 508 30.25 0.78 -11.55
CA LEU A 508 29.84 2.05 -10.98
C LEU A 508 30.69 3.18 -11.55
N ALA A 509 30.06 4.24 -12.05
CA ALA A 509 30.73 5.46 -12.51
C ALA A 509 30.14 6.67 -11.77
N GLY A 510 30.97 7.67 -11.45
CA GLY A 510 30.58 8.84 -10.66
C GLY A 510 30.79 8.68 -9.16
N LYS A 511 29.90 9.26 -8.34
CA LYS A 511 29.99 9.29 -6.87
C LYS A 511 29.63 7.93 -6.26
N LYS A 512 30.56 6.96 -6.29
CA LYS A 512 30.33 5.56 -5.87
C LYS A 512 29.83 5.41 -4.44
N GLN A 513 30.11 6.37 -3.56
CA GLN A 513 29.63 6.37 -2.17
C GLN A 513 28.10 6.42 -2.06
N ILE A 514 27.40 6.95 -3.07
CA ILE A 514 25.92 6.94 -3.13
C ILE A 514 25.41 5.49 -3.08
N PHE A 515 26.06 4.56 -3.76
CA PHE A 515 25.66 3.16 -3.76
C PHE A 515 25.68 2.52 -2.36
N LEU A 516 26.54 3.02 -1.47
CA LEU A 516 26.62 2.55 -0.09
C LEU A 516 25.43 3.01 0.77
N THR A 517 24.67 3.99 0.30
CA THR A 517 23.46 4.45 1.00
C THR A 517 22.24 3.57 0.69
N PHE A 518 22.24 2.87 -0.45
CA PHE A 518 21.10 2.09 -0.94
C PHE A 518 20.53 1.10 0.08
N PRO A 519 21.33 0.27 0.77
CA PRO A 519 20.78 -0.67 1.77
C PRO A 519 20.09 0.01 2.96
N ARG A 520 20.36 1.29 3.18
CA ARG A 520 19.73 2.09 4.23
C ARG A 520 18.42 2.67 3.76
N ILE A 521 18.42 3.32 2.59
CA ILE A 521 17.25 4.00 2.03
C ILE A 521 16.29 3.06 1.29
N PHE A 522 16.77 1.88 0.88
CA PHE A 522 15.98 0.81 0.24
C PHE A 522 16.23 -0.52 0.95
N PRO A 523 15.56 -0.79 2.07
CA PRO A 523 15.76 -2.01 2.87
C PRO A 523 15.34 -3.31 2.18
N MET A 524 14.82 -3.23 0.96
CA MET A 524 14.55 -4.37 0.10
C MET A 524 15.81 -5.14 -0.33
N TYR A 525 16.97 -4.49 -0.28
CA TYR A 525 18.24 -5.16 -0.57
C TYR A 525 18.57 -6.16 0.53
N PRO A 526 19.16 -7.33 0.17
CA PRO A 526 19.51 -8.35 1.15
C PRO A 526 20.37 -7.74 2.26
N GLY A 527 19.85 -7.97 3.47
CA GLY A 527 20.30 -7.27 4.66
C GLY A 527 21.78 -7.38 4.95
N GLU A 528 22.16 -6.51 5.83
CA GLU A 528 23.48 -6.27 6.41
C GLU A 528 24.47 -7.42 6.22
N SER A 529 25.39 -7.24 5.31
CA SER A 529 26.58 -8.08 5.24
C SER A 529 27.33 -7.97 6.58
N LEU A 530 28.11 -8.98 6.94
CA LEU A 530 29.00 -8.91 8.11
C LEU A 530 29.84 -7.63 8.12
N PHE A 531 30.18 -7.11 6.95
CA PHE A 531 30.89 -5.84 6.76
C PHE A 531 30.06 -4.62 7.23
N HIS A 532 28.78 -4.56 6.92
CA HIS A 532 27.92 -3.46 7.38
C HIS A 532 27.73 -3.47 8.90
N ARG A 533 27.65 -4.67 9.50
CA ARG A 533 27.61 -4.81 10.97
C ARG A 533 28.92 -4.35 11.61
N ALA A 534 30.05 -4.76 11.07
CA ALA A 534 31.36 -4.34 11.56
C ALA A 534 31.56 -2.82 11.41
N ALA A 535 31.24 -2.26 10.25
CA ALA A 535 31.33 -0.82 10.02
C ALA A 535 30.39 -0.01 10.94
N TRP A 536 29.20 -0.51 11.21
CA TRP A 536 28.24 0.12 12.12
C TRP A 536 28.74 0.09 13.57
N HIS A 537 29.24 -1.06 14.06
CA HIS A 537 29.83 -1.19 15.39
C HIS A 537 31.06 -0.29 15.55
N LEU A 538 31.91 -0.19 14.53
CA LEU A 538 33.07 0.70 14.52
C LEU A 538 32.66 2.17 14.55
N ARG A 539 31.68 2.61 13.77
CA ARG A 539 31.18 4.00 13.78
C ARG A 539 30.59 4.36 15.15
N ARG A 540 29.86 3.47 15.79
CA ARG A 540 29.25 3.70 17.10
C ARG A 540 30.27 3.68 18.24
N ALA A 541 31.26 2.79 18.17
CA ALA A 541 32.41 2.86 19.07
C ALA A 541 33.15 4.17 18.91
N TRP A 542 33.37 4.64 17.68
CA TRP A 542 33.99 5.91 17.37
C TRP A 542 33.17 7.11 17.84
N SER A 543 31.84 7.11 17.67
CA SER A 543 30.96 8.19 18.15
C SER A 543 30.94 8.26 19.68
N ARG A 544 30.92 7.12 20.37
CA ARG A 544 31.03 7.06 21.85
C ARG A 544 32.39 7.56 22.33
N PHE A 545 33.46 7.24 21.64
CA PHE A 545 34.80 7.72 21.96
C PHE A 545 34.94 9.25 21.74
N ARG A 546 34.30 9.76 20.70
CA ARG A 546 34.29 11.20 20.39
C ARG A 546 33.41 12.00 21.35
N ASN A 547 32.23 11.49 21.71
CA ASN A 547 31.30 12.14 22.64
C ASN A 547 31.72 11.95 24.12
N GLY A 548 32.47 10.92 24.45
CA GLY A 548 33.03 10.72 25.79
C GLY A 548 34.18 11.65 26.15
N ARG A 549 34.70 12.43 25.21
CA ARG A 549 35.73 13.48 25.45
C ARG A 549 35.17 14.86 25.76
N VAL A 550 33.83 15.04 25.75
CA VAL A 550 33.18 16.35 26.03
C VAL A 550 32.64 16.44 27.45
N VAL A 551 32.73 15.37 28.26
CA VAL A 551 32.38 15.41 29.68
C VAL A 551 33.59 14.95 30.48
N ARG A 552 34.52 15.87 30.69
CA ARG A 552 35.41 16.00 31.87
C ARG A 552 35.66 17.46 32.14
#